data_4c2987adbdbc362bee80d9ac6cec5775
#
_entry.id   4c2987adbdbc362bee80d9ac6cec5775
#
_cell.length_a   1.000
_cell.length_b   1.000
_cell.length_c   1.000
_cell.angle_alpha   90.00
_cell.angle_beta   90.00
_cell.angle_gamma   90.00
#
_symmetry.space_group_name_H-M   'P 1'
#
loop_
_entity.id
_entity.type
_entity.pdbx_description
1 polymer ?
#
loop_
_entity_poly.entity_id
_entity_poly.type
_entity_poly.pdbx_seq_one_letter_code
_entity_poly.pdbx_strand_id
1 'polypeptide(L)'
;MTIVLNTLETALPSEQIESLLADTDQQVKIIHTASMRIFHCIGCNQCWLKTPGQCAINDDYQQIIKQLVNAQNLWLVTDTKFGFLDYRGKRVMDRIMPMLNMYIEFRGGWMRHQLRYHALNVGVIYQGNGDQELLQEWSERCAMNLGGHSLGVHALSSLDETSPSCEVRKEMAS
;
A
#
# COMPACT_ATOMS: atom_id res chain seq x y z
N MET A 1 -7.36 7.93 9.42
CA MET A 1 -6.88 6.56 9.76
C MET A 1 -5.91 6.12 8.68
N THR A 2 -4.81 5.51 9.08
CA THR A 2 -3.79 4.92 8.21
C THR A 2 -3.90 3.40 8.26
N ILE A 3 -3.93 2.75 7.09
CA ILE A 3 -3.85 1.30 6.96
C ILE A 3 -2.45 0.94 6.46
N VAL A 4 -1.84 -0.04 7.08
CA VAL A 4 -0.58 -0.65 6.63
C VAL A 4 -0.86 -2.08 6.20
N LEU A 5 -0.56 -2.41 4.95
CA LEU A 5 -0.57 -3.78 4.44
C LEU A 5 0.85 -4.33 4.47
N ASN A 6 1.15 -5.13 5.48
CA ASN A 6 2.41 -5.84 5.57
C ASN A 6 2.33 -7.15 4.79
N THR A 7 2.97 -7.19 3.63
CA THR A 7 2.93 -8.33 2.69
C THR A 7 4.18 -9.20 2.74
N LEU A 8 5.13 -8.88 3.61
CA LEU A 8 6.35 -9.66 3.78
C LEU A 8 6.04 -11.08 4.25
N GLU A 9 6.81 -12.05 3.81
CA GLU A 9 6.68 -13.45 4.24
C GLU A 9 6.98 -13.59 5.73
N THR A 10 8.11 -13.03 6.15
CA THR A 10 8.42 -12.81 7.57
C THR A 10 7.93 -11.42 7.92
N ALA A 11 6.77 -11.34 8.57
CA ALA A 11 6.17 -10.07 8.90
C ALA A 11 7.08 -9.26 9.84
N LEU A 12 7.28 -7.98 9.52
CA LEU A 12 7.89 -7.06 10.46
C LEU A 12 7.02 -6.95 11.71
N PRO A 13 7.63 -6.85 12.91
CA PRO A 13 6.89 -6.55 14.13
C PRO A 13 6.07 -5.27 13.99
N SER A 14 4.87 -5.26 14.57
CA SER A 14 3.99 -4.09 14.50
C SER A 14 4.64 -2.85 15.11
N GLU A 15 5.36 -3.01 16.22
CA GLU A 15 6.06 -1.95 16.90
C GLU A 15 7.11 -1.27 16.00
N GLN A 16 7.81 -2.05 15.17
CA GLN A 16 8.77 -1.50 14.21
C GLN A 16 8.06 -0.68 13.13
N ILE A 17 6.95 -1.18 12.59
CA ILE A 17 6.16 -0.44 11.59
C ILE A 17 5.57 0.84 12.20
N GLU A 18 5.05 0.78 13.42
CA GLU A 18 4.52 1.95 14.14
C GLU A 18 5.61 2.99 14.37
N SER A 19 6.83 2.57 14.73
CA SER A 19 7.96 3.49 14.91
C SER A 19 8.38 4.18 13.60
N LEU A 20 8.29 3.48 12.47
CA LEU A 20 8.58 4.07 11.14
C LEU A 20 7.54 5.11 10.71
N LEU A 21 6.34 5.07 11.29
CA LEU A 21 5.21 5.95 10.97
C LEU A 21 4.85 6.88 12.15
N ALA A 22 5.73 7.02 13.14
CA ALA A 22 5.47 7.72 14.40
C ALA A 22 5.11 9.22 14.23
N ASP A 23 5.52 9.84 13.13
CA ASP A 23 5.19 11.24 12.82
C ASP A 23 3.73 11.43 12.33
N THR A 24 2.91 10.36 12.30
CA THR A 24 1.52 10.48 11.91
C THR A 24 0.63 10.58 13.14
N ASP A 25 -0.01 11.73 13.35
CA ASP A 25 -1.06 11.94 14.39
C ASP A 25 -2.32 11.07 14.19
N GLN A 26 -2.26 10.10 13.29
CA GLN A 26 -3.40 9.28 12.88
C GLN A 26 -3.33 7.88 13.50
N GLN A 27 -4.50 7.35 13.82
CA GLN A 27 -4.63 5.93 14.19
C GLN A 27 -4.09 5.05 13.06
N VAL A 28 -3.07 4.24 13.37
CA VAL A 28 -2.47 3.26 12.47
C VAL A 28 -3.09 1.89 12.72
N LYS A 29 -3.43 1.19 11.65
CA LYS A 29 -3.88 -0.20 11.70
C LYS A 29 -3.05 -1.06 10.76
N ILE A 30 -2.36 -2.04 11.31
CA ILE A 30 -1.49 -2.94 10.56
C ILE A 30 -2.24 -4.24 10.25
N ILE A 31 -2.16 -4.69 9.00
CA ILE A 31 -2.73 -5.93 8.51
C ILE A 31 -1.60 -6.79 7.93
N HIS A 32 -1.30 -7.89 8.60
CA HIS A 32 -0.33 -8.88 8.14
C HIS A 32 -1.01 -9.85 7.17
N THR A 33 -0.59 -9.82 5.90
CA THR A 33 -1.26 -10.60 4.84
C THR A 33 -0.63 -11.97 4.60
N ALA A 34 0.50 -12.29 5.23
CA ALA A 34 1.24 -13.54 5.01
C ALA A 34 0.40 -14.79 5.28
N SER A 35 -0.43 -14.77 6.33
CA SER A 35 -1.33 -15.88 6.70
C SER A 35 -2.73 -15.81 6.05
N MET A 36 -3.01 -14.73 5.30
CA MET A 36 -4.32 -14.53 4.68
C MET A 36 -4.41 -15.23 3.33
N ARG A 37 -5.58 -15.83 3.07
CA ARG A 37 -5.89 -16.38 1.76
C ARG A 37 -6.35 -15.28 0.82
N ILE A 38 -5.44 -14.78 0.02
CA ILE A 38 -5.68 -13.71 -0.95
C ILE A 38 -5.33 -14.22 -2.35
N PHE A 39 -6.31 -14.32 -3.24
CA PHE A 39 -6.08 -14.65 -4.65
C PHE A 39 -5.72 -13.39 -5.46
N HIS A 40 -5.08 -13.58 -6.60
CA HIS A 40 -4.78 -12.48 -7.53
C HIS A 40 -6.05 -11.98 -8.25
N CYS A 41 -6.03 -10.76 -8.75
CA CYS A 41 -7.10 -10.23 -9.57
C CYS A 41 -7.14 -10.96 -10.92
N ILE A 42 -8.32 -11.43 -11.33
CA ILE A 42 -8.53 -12.13 -12.61
C ILE A 42 -9.12 -11.21 -13.70
N GLY A 43 -9.23 -9.91 -13.43
CA GLY A 43 -9.72 -8.93 -14.41
C GLY A 43 -11.20 -9.10 -14.83
N CYS A 44 -12.02 -9.77 -14.02
CA CYS A 44 -13.40 -10.09 -14.39
C CYS A 44 -14.36 -8.89 -14.37
N ASN A 45 -13.94 -7.74 -13.88
CA ASN A 45 -14.70 -6.47 -13.78
C ASN A 45 -16.02 -6.54 -13.01
N GLN A 46 -16.31 -7.64 -12.30
CA GLN A 46 -17.57 -7.77 -11.56
C GLN A 46 -17.70 -6.73 -10.45
N CYS A 47 -16.58 -6.32 -9.82
CA CYS A 47 -16.55 -5.26 -8.81
C CYS A 47 -16.96 -3.88 -9.35
N TRP A 48 -17.10 -3.73 -10.64
CA TRP A 48 -17.62 -2.54 -11.31
C TRP A 48 -19.04 -2.74 -11.85
N LEU A 49 -19.32 -3.91 -12.43
CA LEU A 49 -20.50 -4.16 -13.24
C LEU A 49 -21.63 -4.89 -12.50
N LYS A 50 -21.31 -5.92 -11.71
CA LYS A 50 -22.32 -6.78 -11.06
C LYS A 50 -22.43 -6.55 -9.56
N THR A 51 -21.30 -6.37 -8.89
CA THR A 51 -21.23 -6.15 -7.44
C THR A 51 -20.42 -4.89 -7.15
N PRO A 52 -20.94 -3.69 -7.50
CA PRO A 52 -20.19 -2.45 -7.39
C PRO A 52 -19.58 -2.23 -5.99
N GLY A 53 -18.26 -2.04 -5.95
CA GLY A 53 -17.54 -1.84 -4.69
C GLY A 53 -17.16 -3.14 -3.96
N GLN A 54 -17.54 -4.32 -4.50
CA GLN A 54 -17.22 -5.61 -3.89
C GLN A 54 -16.55 -6.55 -4.90
N CYS A 55 -15.42 -7.17 -4.54
CA CYS A 55 -14.79 -8.17 -5.37
C CYS A 55 -15.62 -9.46 -5.40
N ALA A 56 -15.73 -10.08 -6.59
CA ALA A 56 -16.44 -11.35 -6.75
C ALA A 56 -15.69 -12.55 -6.15
N ILE A 57 -14.37 -12.43 -5.95
CA ILE A 57 -13.57 -13.47 -5.30
C ILE A 57 -13.82 -13.42 -3.81
N ASN A 58 -14.38 -14.50 -3.28
CA ASN A 58 -14.68 -14.63 -1.86
C ASN A 58 -13.45 -15.17 -1.11
N ASP A 59 -12.65 -14.26 -0.59
CA ASP A 59 -11.45 -14.53 0.20
C ASP A 59 -11.22 -13.43 1.26
N ASP A 60 -10.10 -13.51 1.98
CA ASP A 60 -9.81 -12.60 3.09
C ASP A 60 -9.59 -11.13 2.64
N TYR A 61 -9.35 -10.90 1.34
CA TYR A 61 -9.17 -9.55 0.82
C TYR A 61 -10.42 -8.66 0.96
N GLN A 62 -11.61 -9.26 1.06
CA GLN A 62 -12.84 -8.49 1.28
C GLN A 62 -12.81 -7.69 2.60
N GLN A 63 -12.12 -8.22 3.62
CA GLN A 63 -11.96 -7.52 4.89
C GLN A 63 -10.99 -6.34 4.75
N ILE A 64 -9.98 -6.45 3.88
CA ILE A 64 -9.04 -5.35 3.59
C ILE A 64 -9.78 -4.21 2.90
N ILE A 65 -10.54 -4.48 1.85
CA ILE A 65 -11.33 -3.45 1.14
C ILE A 65 -12.27 -2.70 2.08
N LYS A 66 -12.98 -3.40 2.96
CA LYS A 66 -13.88 -2.76 3.94
C LYS A 66 -13.15 -1.77 4.86
N GLN A 67 -11.87 -2.01 5.14
CA GLN A 67 -11.08 -1.10 5.97
C GLN A 67 -10.53 0.06 5.13
N LEU A 68 -10.08 -0.20 3.91
CA LEU A 68 -9.58 0.82 2.99
C LEU A 68 -10.66 1.88 2.65
N VAL A 69 -11.93 1.50 2.61
CA VAL A 69 -13.04 2.44 2.41
C VAL A 69 -13.07 3.55 3.46
N ASN A 70 -12.51 3.34 4.65
CA ASN A 70 -12.46 4.34 5.72
C ASN A 70 -11.05 4.91 5.96
N ALA A 71 -10.06 4.52 5.15
CA ALA A 71 -8.68 4.94 5.30
C ALA A 71 -8.38 6.20 4.48
N GLN A 72 -7.57 7.11 5.01
CA GLN A 72 -7.01 8.24 4.28
C GLN A 72 -5.66 7.90 3.68
N ASN A 73 -4.90 7.03 4.35
CA ASN A 73 -3.57 6.63 3.94
C ASN A 73 -3.46 5.11 3.87
N LEU A 74 -2.77 4.63 2.84
CA LEU A 74 -2.37 3.24 2.65
C LEU A 74 -0.85 3.19 2.54
N TRP A 75 -0.22 2.46 3.45
CA TRP A 75 1.18 2.06 3.33
C TRP A 75 1.27 0.59 2.94
N LEU A 76 2.04 0.32 1.89
CA LEU A 76 2.38 -1.03 1.47
C LEU A 76 3.80 -1.35 1.95
N VAL A 77 3.92 -2.32 2.85
CA VAL A 77 5.21 -2.90 3.26
C VAL A 77 5.39 -4.21 2.50
N THR A 78 6.42 -4.28 1.65
CA THR A 78 6.55 -5.36 0.67
C THR A 78 8.00 -5.75 0.40
N ASP A 79 8.21 -6.97 -0.09
CA ASP A 79 9.46 -7.38 -0.70
C ASP A 79 9.51 -6.93 -2.17
N THR A 80 10.71 -6.93 -2.75
CA THR A 80 10.91 -6.59 -4.15
C THR A 80 11.52 -7.75 -4.93
N LYS A 81 11.16 -7.83 -6.21
CA LYS A 81 11.73 -8.78 -7.17
C LYS A 81 11.83 -8.11 -8.54
N PHE A 82 12.99 -8.25 -9.19
CA PHE A 82 13.27 -7.61 -10.47
C PHE A 82 13.08 -6.07 -10.45
N GLY A 83 13.46 -5.42 -9.34
CA GLY A 83 13.34 -3.97 -9.17
C GLY A 83 11.93 -3.49 -8.80
N PHE A 84 10.92 -4.35 -8.79
CA PHE A 84 9.53 -3.99 -8.55
C PHE A 84 8.92 -4.78 -7.38
N LEU A 85 7.64 -4.52 -7.05
CA LEU A 85 6.92 -5.25 -6.01
C LEU A 85 6.97 -6.76 -6.27
N ASP A 86 7.16 -7.54 -5.24
CA ASP A 86 6.97 -8.99 -5.33
C ASP A 86 5.50 -9.35 -5.61
N TYR A 87 5.23 -10.63 -5.85
CA TYR A 87 3.87 -11.08 -6.17
C TYR A 87 2.88 -10.86 -5.02
N ARG A 88 3.33 -10.79 -3.76
CA ARG A 88 2.47 -10.57 -2.60
C ARG A 88 2.01 -9.11 -2.55
N GLY A 89 2.93 -8.16 -2.69
CA GLY A 89 2.62 -6.74 -2.79
C GLY A 89 1.75 -6.43 -4.01
N LYS A 90 2.16 -6.97 -5.17
CA LYS A 90 1.40 -6.78 -6.41
C LYS A 90 -0.03 -7.32 -6.31
N ARG A 91 -0.22 -8.51 -5.75
CA ARG A 91 -1.52 -9.18 -5.58
C ARG A 91 -2.51 -8.34 -4.78
N VAL A 92 -2.09 -7.71 -3.68
CA VAL A 92 -3.00 -6.88 -2.87
C VAL A 92 -3.32 -5.57 -3.56
N MET A 93 -2.36 -4.98 -4.26
CA MET A 93 -2.58 -3.72 -4.97
C MET A 93 -3.45 -3.88 -6.21
N ASP A 94 -3.32 -4.96 -6.97
CA ASP A 94 -4.19 -5.23 -8.13
C ASP A 94 -5.66 -5.44 -7.74
N ARG A 95 -5.91 -5.81 -6.51
CA ARG A 95 -7.26 -6.05 -5.99
C ARG A 95 -7.94 -4.78 -5.46
N ILE A 96 -7.31 -3.60 -5.53
CA ILE A 96 -7.87 -2.33 -5.05
C ILE A 96 -9.00 -1.79 -5.95
N MET A 97 -9.24 -2.39 -7.09
CA MET A 97 -10.21 -1.98 -8.12
C MET A 97 -11.62 -1.67 -7.61
N PRO A 98 -12.17 -2.33 -6.55
CA PRO A 98 -13.46 -1.96 -5.97
C PRO A 98 -13.54 -0.52 -5.44
N MET A 99 -12.39 0.14 -5.14
CA MET A 99 -12.33 1.54 -4.71
C MET A 99 -12.69 2.51 -5.84
N LEU A 100 -12.63 2.06 -7.08
CA LEU A 100 -12.89 2.82 -8.29
C LEU A 100 -14.21 2.37 -8.94
N ASN A 101 -14.71 3.15 -9.89
CA ASN A 101 -15.78 2.73 -10.78
C ASN A 101 -15.27 2.57 -12.22
N MET A 102 -16.12 2.10 -13.12
CA MET A 102 -15.75 1.83 -14.50
C MET A 102 -15.65 3.11 -15.38
N TYR A 103 -16.18 4.22 -14.92
CA TYR A 103 -16.19 5.45 -15.70
C TYR A 103 -14.82 6.10 -15.70
N ILE A 104 -14.44 6.60 -16.88
CA ILE A 104 -13.15 7.26 -17.10
C ILE A 104 -13.41 8.76 -17.26
N GLU A 105 -12.57 9.56 -16.65
CA GLU A 105 -12.56 11.00 -16.77
C GLU A 105 -11.16 11.54 -17.08
N PHE A 106 -11.12 12.69 -17.72
CA PHE A 106 -9.87 13.47 -17.84
C PHE A 106 -9.83 14.52 -16.75
N ARG A 107 -8.77 14.50 -15.93
CA ARG A 107 -8.52 15.48 -14.89
C ARG A 107 -7.03 15.84 -14.86
N GLY A 108 -6.71 17.13 -14.97
CA GLY A 108 -5.32 17.60 -14.96
C GLY A 108 -4.45 17.01 -16.08
N GLY A 109 -5.02 16.75 -17.26
CA GLY A 109 -4.32 16.16 -18.40
C GLY A 109 -4.17 14.63 -18.37
N TRP A 110 -4.71 13.97 -17.33
CA TRP A 110 -4.58 12.52 -17.15
C TRP A 110 -5.93 11.81 -17.21
N MET A 111 -5.94 10.67 -17.89
CA MET A 111 -7.09 9.77 -17.92
C MET A 111 -7.09 8.90 -16.66
N ARG A 112 -8.19 8.89 -15.91
CA ARG A 112 -8.36 8.18 -14.64
C ARG A 112 -9.74 7.60 -14.50
N HIS A 113 -9.86 6.53 -13.70
CA HIS A 113 -11.15 6.09 -13.21
C HIS A 113 -11.69 7.05 -12.15
N GLN A 114 -13.00 7.24 -12.15
CA GLN A 114 -13.65 7.98 -11.06
C GLN A 114 -13.61 7.17 -9.77
N LEU A 115 -13.50 7.88 -8.66
CA LEU A 115 -13.55 7.26 -7.34
C LEU A 115 -14.96 6.78 -7.02
N ARG A 116 -15.05 5.64 -6.37
CA ARG A 116 -16.29 5.19 -5.74
C ARG A 116 -16.44 5.75 -4.32
N TYR A 117 -15.33 5.89 -3.63
CA TYR A 117 -15.24 6.38 -2.26
C TYR A 117 -14.37 7.64 -2.22
N HIS A 118 -13.88 8.01 -1.06
CA HIS A 118 -12.96 9.15 -0.92
C HIS A 118 -11.55 8.85 -1.45
N ALA A 119 -10.74 9.90 -1.52
CA ALA A 119 -9.34 9.81 -1.94
C ALA A 119 -8.51 8.97 -0.94
N LEU A 120 -7.52 8.24 -1.48
CA LEU A 120 -6.60 7.41 -0.71
C LEU A 120 -5.16 7.74 -1.12
N ASN A 121 -4.36 8.20 -0.17
CA ASN A 121 -2.93 8.41 -0.36
C ASN A 121 -2.21 7.06 -0.29
N VAL A 122 -1.10 6.92 -1.03
CA VAL A 122 -0.35 5.65 -1.11
C VAL A 122 1.12 5.89 -0.84
N GLY A 123 1.69 5.10 0.06
CA GLY A 123 3.12 5.02 0.32
C GLY A 123 3.63 3.59 0.22
N VAL A 124 4.93 3.43 0.01
CA VAL A 124 5.59 2.12 -0.08
C VAL A 124 6.83 2.09 0.81
N ILE A 125 6.93 1.05 1.61
CA ILE A 125 8.15 0.67 2.31
C ILE A 125 8.57 -0.68 1.74
N TYR A 126 9.77 -0.76 1.17
CA TYR A 126 10.22 -1.98 0.54
C TYR A 126 11.53 -2.51 1.13
N GLN A 127 11.70 -3.82 1.11
CA GLN A 127 12.98 -4.49 1.34
C GLN A 127 13.47 -5.15 0.05
N GLY A 128 14.76 -5.52 0.03
CA GLY A 128 15.39 -6.12 -1.15
C GLY A 128 15.86 -5.10 -2.18
N ASN A 129 16.15 -5.56 -3.40
CA ASN A 129 16.72 -4.74 -4.47
C ASN A 129 15.61 -4.10 -5.30
N GLY A 130 14.92 -3.12 -4.72
CA GLY A 130 13.91 -2.32 -5.42
C GLY A 130 14.54 -1.19 -6.23
N ASP A 131 13.99 -0.93 -7.42
CA ASP A 131 14.27 0.28 -8.18
C ASP A 131 13.41 1.41 -7.60
N GLN A 132 14.04 2.29 -6.83
CA GLN A 132 13.34 3.35 -6.10
C GLN A 132 12.64 4.33 -7.02
N GLU A 133 13.23 4.66 -8.15
CA GLU A 133 12.64 5.59 -9.13
C GLU A 133 11.38 4.98 -9.75
N LEU A 134 11.46 3.74 -10.21
CA LEU A 134 10.32 3.00 -10.74
C LEU A 134 9.18 2.85 -9.71
N LEU A 135 9.53 2.51 -8.48
CA LEU A 135 8.54 2.36 -7.40
C LEU A 135 7.90 3.70 -7.04
N GLN A 136 8.65 4.81 -7.10
CA GLN A 136 8.13 6.16 -6.86
C GLN A 136 7.14 6.57 -7.95
N GLU A 137 7.50 6.42 -9.22
CA GLU A 137 6.60 6.70 -10.34
C GLU A 137 5.31 5.87 -10.27
N TRP A 138 5.45 4.58 -9.94
CA TRP A 138 4.31 3.70 -9.77
C TRP A 138 3.41 4.12 -8.59
N SER A 139 3.99 4.48 -7.44
CA SER A 139 3.26 4.94 -6.26
C SER A 139 2.50 6.23 -6.54
N GLU A 140 3.13 7.20 -7.20
CA GLU A 140 2.51 8.45 -7.63
C GLU A 140 1.33 8.19 -8.57
N ARG A 141 1.51 7.28 -9.54
CA ARG A 141 0.46 6.91 -10.48
C ARG A 141 -0.72 6.20 -9.80
N CYS A 142 -0.44 5.30 -8.87
CA CYS A 142 -1.47 4.63 -8.08
C CYS A 142 -2.24 5.61 -7.21
N ALA A 143 -1.55 6.46 -6.46
CA ALA A 143 -2.16 7.47 -5.62
C ALA A 143 -3.01 8.45 -6.42
N MET A 144 -2.51 8.91 -7.57
CA MET A 144 -3.26 9.77 -8.49
C MET A 144 -4.56 9.10 -8.95
N ASN A 145 -4.53 7.82 -9.33
CA ASN A 145 -5.72 7.07 -9.74
C ASN A 145 -6.71 6.91 -8.58
N LEU A 146 -6.22 6.84 -7.36
CA LEU A 146 -7.02 6.78 -6.14
C LEU A 146 -7.39 8.17 -5.59
N GLY A 147 -7.15 9.23 -6.36
CA GLY A 147 -7.53 10.61 -6.04
C GLY A 147 -6.69 11.28 -4.95
N GLY A 148 -5.67 10.60 -4.44
CA GLY A 148 -4.74 11.08 -3.43
C GLY A 148 -3.38 11.48 -4.02
N HIS A 149 -2.36 11.48 -3.17
CA HIS A 149 -0.97 11.73 -3.50
C HIS A 149 -0.07 10.62 -2.93
N SER A 150 1.15 10.50 -3.47
CA SER A 150 2.16 9.59 -2.93
C SER A 150 2.64 10.10 -1.57
N LEU A 151 2.74 9.19 -0.61
CA LEU A 151 3.35 9.42 0.71
C LEU A 151 4.87 9.16 0.69
N GLY A 152 5.40 8.83 -0.49
CA GLY A 152 6.79 8.50 -0.70
C GLY A 152 7.05 6.99 -0.79
N VAL A 153 8.28 6.67 -1.21
CA VAL A 153 8.80 5.30 -1.34
C VAL A 153 10.13 5.23 -0.61
N HIS A 154 10.22 4.31 0.33
CA HIS A 154 11.37 4.21 1.22
C HIS A 154 11.89 2.77 1.26
N ALA A 155 13.22 2.62 1.17
CA ALA A 155 13.84 1.35 1.50
C ALA A 155 13.79 1.13 3.02
N LEU A 156 13.44 -0.06 3.46
CA LEU A 156 13.38 -0.40 4.89
C LEU A 156 14.72 -0.13 5.58
N SER A 157 15.84 -0.47 4.93
CA SER A 157 17.19 -0.22 5.44
C SER A 157 17.51 1.25 5.70
N SER A 158 16.97 2.16 4.89
CA SER A 158 17.21 3.60 5.09
C SER A 158 16.42 4.19 6.25
N LEU A 159 15.27 3.60 6.58
CA LEU A 159 14.44 4.02 7.71
C LEU A 159 15.02 3.57 9.05
N ASP A 160 15.63 2.39 9.10
CA ASP A 160 16.29 1.88 10.30
C ASP A 160 17.50 2.76 10.71
N GLU A 161 18.19 3.39 9.74
CA GLU A 161 19.33 4.29 9.99
C GLU A 161 18.93 5.66 10.56
N THR A 162 17.72 6.11 10.30
CA THR A 162 17.20 7.43 10.74
C THR A 162 16.43 7.36 12.07
N SER A 163 16.23 6.16 12.62
CA SER A 163 15.58 5.97 13.92
C SER A 163 16.43 6.57 15.06
N PRO A 164 15.84 7.32 16.02
CA PRO A 164 16.57 7.88 17.18
C PRO A 164 17.37 6.85 17.97
N SER A 165 16.96 5.57 17.94
CA SER A 165 17.69 4.46 18.53
C SER A 165 19.03 4.14 17.83
N CYS A 166 19.25 4.61 16.59
CA CYS A 166 20.50 4.42 15.85
C CYS A 166 21.55 5.47 16.20
N GLU A 167 21.15 6.70 16.53
CA GLU A 167 22.09 7.74 16.99
C GLU A 167 22.74 7.37 18.33
N VAL A 168 21.96 6.82 19.27
CA VAL A 168 22.48 6.35 20.56
C VAL A 168 23.49 5.21 20.40
N ARG A 169 23.35 4.35 19.40
CA ARG A 169 24.32 3.27 19.14
C ARG A 169 25.63 3.76 18.51
N LYS A 170 25.60 4.84 17.73
CA LYS A 170 26.82 5.46 17.17
C LYS A 170 27.64 6.19 18.25
N GLU A 171 26.98 6.83 19.21
CA GLU A 171 27.66 7.47 20.33
C GLU A 171 28.27 6.45 21.32
N MET A 172 27.70 5.25 21.49
CA MET A 172 28.24 4.20 22.34
C MET A 172 29.36 3.38 21.69
N ALA A 173 29.60 3.52 20.41
CA ALA A 173 30.64 2.82 19.63
C ALA A 173 31.88 3.71 19.34
N SER A 174 31.90 4.94 19.82
CA SER A 174 33.03 5.90 19.77
C SER A 174 33.73 6.00 21.11
#